data_29411914e2a614ed1e395eb8cac9908b
#
_entry.id   29411914e2a614ed1e395eb8cac9908b
#
_cell.length_a   1.000
_cell.length_b   1.000
_cell.length_c   1.000
_cell.angle_alpha   90.00
_cell.angle_beta   90.00
_cell.angle_gamma   90.00
#
_symmetry.space_group_name_H-M   'P 1'
#
loop_
_entity.id
_entity.type
_entity.pdbx_description
1 polymer ?
#
loop_
_entity_poly.entity_id
_entity_poly.type
_entity_poly.pdbx_seq_one_letter_code
_entity_poly.pdbx_strand_id
1 'polypeptide(L)'
;MALVPYRRAALSAKERQHRRRLLSMTFITCLVLVMIGSTIHVVMLGRVRLGDMRNLATYDLAEESSRVRAAGEDLVLHRSHEEGRAANAGYAVVEAQQLLSREQWQDLDSMVRIPAGEFVMGTNLERADPQDKPEHKVALPTYYLDKYLVTNAQYARFVAATRRRPPSTWKDGRIPQGELMSPVTMVTWNDAADYAAWIGKRLPGEAELEKAGRGTDGRRWPWGNKMDPARLNTYYNVGSPNNVMAYPQGASIYGVFDLSGNVAEWTADELLPYNGATESPIAQGASGRNFKVLRGGSWKGDPLSTSLYHRDYAFPSHATDFYGFRCASNVDRVVRAQN
;
A
#
# COMPACT_ATOMS: atom_id res chain seq x y z
N MET A 1 -64.46 -51.91 -2.66
CA MET A 1 -64.61 -50.51 -2.26
C MET A 1 -63.74 -49.69 -3.18
N ALA A 2 -64.29 -49.10 -4.26
CA ALA A 2 -63.52 -48.44 -5.31
C ALA A 2 -63.29 -46.96 -4.90
N LEU A 3 -62.05 -46.52 -4.83
CA LEU A 3 -61.67 -45.15 -4.59
C LEU A 3 -62.04 -44.29 -5.80
N VAL A 4 -62.98 -43.38 -5.63
CA VAL A 4 -63.36 -42.39 -6.63
C VAL A 4 -62.24 -41.33 -6.73
N PRO A 5 -61.65 -41.10 -7.91
CA PRO A 5 -60.60 -40.09 -8.07
C PRO A 5 -61.22 -38.66 -7.96
N TYR A 6 -60.70 -37.88 -7.03
CA TYR A 6 -61.06 -36.48 -6.83
C TYR A 6 -60.62 -35.66 -8.06
N ARG A 7 -61.57 -35.37 -8.98
CA ARG A 7 -61.34 -34.45 -10.10
C ARG A 7 -61.28 -33.01 -9.57
N ARG A 8 -60.07 -32.44 -9.52
CA ARG A 8 -59.92 -31.00 -9.32
C ARG A 8 -60.64 -30.25 -10.46
N ALA A 9 -61.65 -29.47 -10.14
CA ALA A 9 -62.34 -28.65 -11.11
C ALA A 9 -61.34 -27.66 -11.76
N ALA A 10 -61.37 -27.58 -13.09
CA ALA A 10 -60.50 -26.68 -13.83
C ALA A 10 -60.98 -25.22 -13.59
N LEU A 11 -60.09 -24.39 -13.09
CA LEU A 11 -60.35 -22.96 -12.86
C LEU A 11 -60.83 -22.29 -14.15
N SER A 12 -61.86 -21.43 -14.03
CA SER A 12 -62.36 -20.61 -15.15
C SER A 12 -61.25 -19.68 -15.71
N ALA A 13 -61.38 -19.23 -16.94
CA ALA A 13 -60.44 -18.33 -17.57
C ALA A 13 -60.24 -17.03 -16.75
N LYS A 14 -61.26 -16.52 -16.10
CA LYS A 14 -61.28 -15.35 -15.23
C LYS A 14 -60.48 -15.56 -13.94
N GLU A 15 -60.61 -16.74 -13.33
CA GLU A 15 -59.85 -17.13 -12.11
C GLU A 15 -58.37 -17.36 -12.41
N ARG A 16 -58.05 -17.93 -13.58
CA ARG A 16 -56.66 -18.08 -14.05
C ARG A 16 -55.99 -16.73 -14.28
N GLN A 17 -56.71 -15.79 -14.85
CA GLN A 17 -56.19 -14.44 -15.09
C GLN A 17 -56.02 -13.66 -13.77
N HIS A 18 -56.94 -13.81 -12.83
CA HIS A 18 -56.83 -13.21 -11.49
C HIS A 18 -55.64 -13.78 -10.69
N ARG A 19 -55.46 -15.11 -10.68
CA ARG A 19 -54.29 -15.76 -10.07
C ARG A 19 -52.96 -15.31 -10.69
N ARG A 20 -52.88 -15.19 -12.02
CA ARG A 20 -51.68 -14.68 -12.70
C ARG A 20 -51.35 -13.24 -12.29
N ARG A 21 -52.38 -12.36 -12.16
CA ARG A 21 -52.17 -10.98 -11.68
C ARG A 21 -51.72 -10.95 -10.22
N LEU A 22 -52.33 -11.74 -9.34
CA LEU A 22 -51.89 -11.86 -7.94
C LEU A 22 -50.44 -12.39 -7.83
N LEU A 23 -50.07 -13.42 -8.56
CA LEU A 23 -48.74 -13.97 -8.56
C LEU A 23 -47.68 -12.97 -9.10
N SER A 24 -48.04 -12.21 -10.16
CA SER A 24 -47.13 -11.18 -10.67
C SER A 24 -46.98 -10.01 -9.72
N MET A 25 -48.06 -9.57 -9.03
CA MET A 25 -47.97 -8.53 -8.02
C MET A 25 -47.15 -8.97 -6.81
N THR A 26 -47.35 -10.19 -6.28
CA THR A 26 -46.51 -10.71 -5.20
C THR A 26 -45.05 -10.85 -5.60
N PHE A 27 -44.77 -11.29 -6.81
CA PHE A 27 -43.37 -11.38 -7.31
C PHE A 27 -42.71 -9.99 -7.40
N ILE A 28 -43.43 -8.99 -7.95
CA ILE A 28 -42.93 -7.60 -8.03
C ILE A 28 -42.69 -7.03 -6.63
N THR A 29 -43.64 -7.26 -5.68
CA THR A 29 -43.50 -6.79 -4.31
C THR A 29 -42.26 -7.42 -3.62
N CYS A 30 -42.06 -8.73 -3.77
CA CYS A 30 -40.87 -9.42 -3.25
C CYS A 30 -39.56 -8.87 -3.86
N LEU A 31 -39.55 -8.61 -5.17
CA LEU A 31 -38.38 -8.05 -5.86
C LEU A 31 -38.04 -6.65 -5.34
N VAL A 32 -39.07 -5.80 -5.15
CA VAL A 32 -38.89 -4.46 -4.58
C VAL A 32 -38.34 -4.51 -3.15
N LEU A 33 -38.89 -5.41 -2.32
CA LEU A 33 -38.39 -5.60 -0.94
C LEU A 33 -36.95 -6.09 -0.89
N VAL A 34 -36.56 -6.99 -1.78
CA VAL A 34 -35.14 -7.45 -1.90
C VAL A 34 -34.24 -6.29 -2.35
N MET A 35 -34.68 -5.49 -3.31
CA MET A 35 -33.91 -4.31 -3.76
C MET A 35 -33.74 -3.29 -2.64
N ILE A 36 -34.83 -2.98 -1.90
CA ILE A 36 -34.76 -2.06 -0.76
C ILE A 36 -33.83 -2.62 0.33
N GLY A 37 -33.93 -3.90 0.67
CA GLY A 37 -33.07 -4.57 1.64
C GLY A 37 -31.60 -4.54 1.24
N SER A 38 -31.30 -4.81 -0.03
CA SER A 38 -29.96 -4.72 -0.58
C SER A 38 -29.39 -3.31 -0.52
N THR A 39 -30.20 -2.31 -0.86
CA THR A 39 -29.80 -0.89 -0.81
C THR A 39 -29.52 -0.44 0.63
N ILE A 40 -30.39 -0.83 1.57
CA ILE A 40 -30.19 -0.54 3.01
C ILE A 40 -28.90 -1.22 3.51
N HIS A 41 -28.66 -2.46 3.10
CA HIS A 41 -27.46 -3.20 3.49
C HIS A 41 -26.18 -2.53 2.96
N VAL A 42 -26.16 -2.12 1.69
CA VAL A 42 -25.03 -1.38 1.10
C VAL A 42 -24.82 -0.03 1.78
N VAL A 43 -25.89 0.70 2.10
CA VAL A 43 -25.81 1.99 2.81
C VAL A 43 -25.30 1.80 4.25
N MET A 44 -25.76 0.73 4.94
CA MET A 44 -25.26 0.40 6.28
C MET A 44 -23.79 0.00 6.26
N LEU A 45 -23.36 -0.86 5.32
CA LEU A 45 -21.94 -1.19 5.14
C LEU A 45 -21.09 0.04 4.78
N GLY A 46 -21.61 0.94 3.95
CA GLY A 46 -20.97 2.20 3.62
C GLY A 46 -20.85 3.13 4.85
N ARG A 47 -21.85 3.19 5.72
CA ARG A 47 -21.79 3.98 6.96
C ARG A 47 -20.81 3.42 7.99
N VAL A 48 -20.76 2.10 8.14
CA VAL A 48 -19.76 1.44 9.01
C VAL A 48 -18.35 1.71 8.48
N ARG A 49 -18.11 1.53 7.17
CA ARG A 49 -16.82 1.85 6.55
C ARG A 49 -16.44 3.34 6.63
N LEU A 50 -17.41 4.24 6.41
CA LEU A 50 -17.19 5.68 6.58
C LEU A 50 -16.96 6.05 8.04
N GLY A 51 -17.60 5.35 8.99
CA GLY A 51 -17.34 5.49 10.43
C GLY A 51 -15.92 5.04 10.79
N ASP A 52 -15.51 3.89 10.28
CA ASP A 52 -14.14 3.36 10.50
C ASP A 52 -13.09 4.24 9.81
N MET A 53 -13.35 4.72 8.60
CA MET A 53 -12.48 5.68 7.89
C MET A 53 -12.46 7.05 8.59
N ARG A 54 -13.58 7.50 9.16
CA ARG A 54 -13.61 8.72 9.96
C ARG A 54 -12.85 8.56 11.27
N ASN A 55 -12.95 7.42 11.93
CA ASN A 55 -12.17 7.10 13.13
C ASN A 55 -10.68 6.90 12.82
N LEU A 56 -10.33 6.42 11.61
CA LEU A 56 -8.96 6.37 11.11
C LEU A 56 -8.45 7.74 10.62
N ALA A 57 -9.34 8.61 10.09
CA ALA A 57 -9.01 9.95 9.62
C ALA A 57 -9.10 11.01 10.75
N THR A 58 -9.84 10.76 11.81
CA THR A 58 -9.84 11.54 13.07
C THR A 58 -8.76 11.07 14.06
N TYR A 59 -7.76 10.39 13.61
CA TYR A 59 -6.44 10.44 14.26
C TYR A 59 -5.78 11.79 13.89
N ASP A 60 -6.05 12.69 14.29
CA ASP A 60 -6.64 13.74 15.04
C ASP A 60 -5.78 15.00 15.03
N LEU A 61 -6.13 15.91 14.12
CA LEU A 61 -5.75 17.32 14.23
C LEU A 61 -6.29 17.97 15.52
N ALA A 62 -7.35 17.46 16.13
CA ALA A 62 -7.90 17.97 17.37
C ALA A 62 -7.13 17.44 18.60
N GLU A 63 -6.65 16.21 18.59
CA GLU A 63 -5.81 15.66 19.66
C GLU A 63 -4.39 16.26 19.63
N GLU A 64 -3.88 16.54 18.43
CA GLU A 64 -2.61 17.26 18.27
C GLU A 64 -2.71 18.72 18.73
N SER A 65 -3.82 19.40 18.46
CA SER A 65 -4.06 20.78 18.93
C SER A 65 -4.34 20.86 20.44
N SER A 66 -4.93 19.84 21.05
CA SER A 66 -5.09 19.76 22.51
C SER A 66 -3.77 19.38 23.20
N ARG A 67 -2.94 18.54 22.56
CA ARG A 67 -1.58 18.21 23.04
C ARG A 67 -0.64 19.42 22.99
N VAL A 68 -0.74 20.26 21.97
CA VAL A 68 0.04 21.50 21.88
C VAL A 68 -0.38 22.54 22.96
N ARG A 69 -1.63 22.52 23.43
CA ARG A 69 -2.09 23.37 24.55
C ARG A 69 -1.73 22.84 25.94
N ALA A 70 -1.62 21.53 26.10
CA ALA A 70 -1.16 20.89 27.34
C ALA A 70 0.38 20.84 27.46
N ALA A 71 1.11 21.17 26.39
CA ALA A 71 2.56 21.04 26.29
C ALA A 71 3.37 22.03 27.15
N GLY A 72 2.74 22.85 28.01
CA GLY A 72 3.45 23.67 28.99
C GLY A 72 3.98 22.90 30.19
N GLU A 73 3.32 21.80 30.60
CA GLU A 73 3.68 21.01 31.80
C GLU A 73 4.22 19.62 31.49
N ASP A 74 4.06 19.10 30.27
CA ASP A 74 4.35 17.70 29.92
C ASP A 74 5.72 17.46 29.25
N LEU A 75 6.51 18.51 29.01
CA LEU A 75 7.80 18.39 28.31
C LEU A 75 8.80 17.45 29.02
N VAL A 76 8.70 17.30 30.33
CA VAL A 76 9.58 16.44 31.12
C VAL A 76 9.15 14.98 31.07
N LEU A 77 7.84 14.72 31.09
CA LEU A 77 7.26 13.36 30.95
C LEU A 77 7.40 12.81 29.51
N HIS A 78 7.22 13.67 28.50
CA HIS A 78 7.44 13.29 27.11
C HIS A 78 8.90 12.92 26.83
N ARG A 79 9.85 13.66 27.36
CA ARG A 79 11.29 13.35 27.17
C ARG A 79 11.68 11.99 27.76
N SER A 80 11.17 11.66 28.95
CA SER A 80 11.43 10.35 29.57
C SER A 80 10.75 9.17 28.82
N HIS A 81 9.56 9.41 28.21
CA HIS A 81 8.88 8.41 27.39
C HIS A 81 9.56 8.22 26.02
N GLU A 82 10.04 9.29 25.40
CA GLU A 82 10.79 9.20 24.15
C GLU A 82 12.17 8.57 24.33
N GLU A 83 12.86 8.90 25.41
CA GLU A 83 14.11 8.24 25.80
C GLU A 83 13.92 6.76 26.11
N GLY A 84 12.82 6.38 26.76
CA GLY A 84 12.45 4.97 26.99
C GLY A 84 12.13 4.21 25.70
N ARG A 85 11.45 4.86 24.72
CA ARG A 85 11.14 4.25 23.42
C ARG A 85 12.38 4.12 22.54
N ALA A 86 13.29 5.09 22.57
CA ALA A 86 14.56 5.02 21.86
C ALA A 86 15.51 3.98 22.46
N ALA A 87 15.50 3.83 23.81
CA ALA A 87 16.24 2.77 24.50
C ALA A 87 15.71 1.37 24.10
N ASN A 88 14.38 1.21 23.99
CA ASN A 88 13.78 -0.04 23.54
C ASN A 88 14.10 -0.38 22.07
N ALA A 89 14.31 0.62 21.19
CA ALA A 89 14.80 0.37 19.85
C ALA A 89 16.23 -0.23 19.85
N GLY A 90 17.04 0.09 20.86
CA GLY A 90 18.32 -0.57 21.07
C GLY A 90 18.18 -2.08 21.33
N TYR A 91 17.16 -2.50 22.07
CA TYR A 91 16.86 -3.93 22.25
C TYR A 91 16.43 -4.58 20.93
N ALA A 92 15.64 -3.88 20.09
CA ALA A 92 15.24 -4.39 18.77
C ALA A 92 16.44 -4.61 17.85
N VAL A 93 17.46 -3.76 17.91
CA VAL A 93 18.72 -3.94 17.16
C VAL A 93 19.47 -5.17 17.67
N VAL A 94 19.63 -5.34 18.99
CA VAL A 94 20.29 -6.50 19.57
C VAL A 94 19.54 -7.79 19.22
N GLU A 95 18.23 -7.79 19.34
CA GLU A 95 17.37 -8.92 18.97
C GLU A 95 17.53 -9.27 17.48
N ALA A 96 17.47 -8.27 16.59
CA ALA A 96 17.68 -8.48 15.17
C ALA A 96 19.08 -9.01 14.84
N GLN A 97 20.13 -8.53 15.53
CA GLN A 97 21.50 -9.04 15.37
C GLN A 97 21.66 -10.48 15.84
N GLN A 98 20.88 -10.91 16.84
CA GLN A 98 20.89 -12.29 17.33
C GLN A 98 20.09 -13.25 16.47
N LEU A 99 18.98 -12.80 15.89
CA LEU A 99 18.05 -13.63 15.13
C LEU A 99 18.36 -13.72 13.64
N LEU A 100 18.99 -12.69 13.07
CA LEU A 100 19.35 -12.67 11.64
C LEU A 100 20.81 -13.05 11.44
N SER A 101 21.03 -14.01 10.55
CA SER A 101 22.38 -14.41 10.18
C SER A 101 23.11 -13.29 9.39
N ARG A 102 24.44 -13.39 9.32
CA ARG A 102 25.25 -12.45 8.54
C ARG A 102 24.83 -12.42 7.06
N GLU A 103 24.50 -13.58 6.50
CA GLU A 103 24.05 -13.71 5.12
C GLU A 103 22.71 -13.02 4.91
N GLN A 104 21.76 -13.15 5.87
CA GLN A 104 20.47 -12.46 5.81
C GLN A 104 20.67 -10.94 5.85
N TRP A 105 21.55 -10.42 6.70
CA TRP A 105 21.87 -9.00 6.72
C TRP A 105 22.49 -8.53 5.41
N GLN A 106 23.44 -9.29 4.84
CA GLN A 106 24.05 -8.96 3.56
C GLN A 106 23.02 -8.95 2.42
N ASP A 107 22.08 -9.89 2.42
CA ASP A 107 21.03 -9.96 1.41
C ASP A 107 20.03 -8.80 1.56
N LEU A 108 19.65 -8.44 2.80
CA LEU A 108 18.78 -7.29 3.07
C LEU A 108 19.41 -5.95 2.63
N ASP A 109 20.72 -5.80 2.84
CA ASP A 109 21.46 -4.58 2.48
C ASP A 109 21.89 -4.57 0.99
N SER A 110 21.55 -5.64 0.22
CA SER A 110 21.92 -5.77 -1.18
C SER A 110 21.16 -4.84 -2.09
N MET A 111 21.80 -4.38 -3.15
CA MET A 111 21.22 -3.56 -4.19
C MET A 111 21.27 -4.26 -5.55
N VAL A 112 20.26 -4.00 -6.35
CA VAL A 112 20.14 -4.52 -7.72
C VAL A 112 20.50 -3.43 -8.70
N ARG A 113 21.39 -3.73 -9.65
CA ARG A 113 21.76 -2.82 -10.73
C ARG A 113 20.67 -2.81 -11.81
N ILE A 114 20.10 -1.64 -12.06
CA ILE A 114 19.16 -1.42 -13.17
C ILE A 114 19.91 -0.72 -14.31
N PRO A 115 20.01 -1.32 -15.49
CA PRO A 115 20.82 -0.76 -16.58
C PRO A 115 20.22 0.52 -17.15
N ALA A 116 21.07 1.39 -17.68
CA ALA A 116 20.67 2.57 -18.44
C ALA A 116 19.80 2.18 -19.66
N GLY A 117 18.98 3.10 -20.12
CA GLY A 117 18.20 2.95 -21.33
C GLY A 117 16.78 3.46 -21.21
N GLU A 118 16.08 3.45 -22.34
CA GLU A 118 14.67 3.83 -22.42
C GLU A 118 13.76 2.72 -21.90
N PHE A 119 12.60 3.13 -21.38
CA PHE A 119 11.47 2.27 -21.06
C PHE A 119 10.16 3.03 -21.29
N VAL A 120 9.07 2.32 -21.29
CA VAL A 120 7.72 2.88 -21.42
C VAL A 120 7.14 3.11 -20.04
N MET A 121 6.86 4.37 -19.69
CA MET A 121 6.28 4.82 -18.43
C MET A 121 4.81 5.20 -18.62
N GLY A 122 3.98 4.95 -17.61
CA GLY A 122 2.55 5.24 -17.68
C GLY A 122 1.76 4.26 -18.54
N THR A 123 0.55 4.64 -18.92
CA THR A 123 -0.34 3.79 -19.71
C THR A 123 -1.37 4.59 -20.47
N ASN A 124 -1.87 4.01 -21.59
CA ASN A 124 -3.02 4.55 -22.36
C ASN A 124 -4.29 3.70 -22.14
N LEU A 125 -4.31 2.78 -21.18
CA LEU A 125 -5.49 1.97 -20.91
C LEU A 125 -6.66 2.86 -20.49
N GLU A 126 -7.83 2.66 -21.09
CA GLU A 126 -9.03 3.46 -20.85
C GLU A 126 -9.42 3.48 -19.37
N ARG A 127 -9.37 2.31 -18.72
CA ARG A 127 -9.72 2.11 -17.29
C ARG A 127 -8.66 2.57 -16.28
N ALA A 128 -7.50 3.04 -16.74
CA ALA A 128 -6.48 3.59 -15.86
C ALA A 128 -6.84 5.00 -15.42
N ASP A 129 -6.38 5.38 -14.24
CA ASP A 129 -6.63 6.71 -13.69
C ASP A 129 -5.96 7.81 -14.54
N PRO A 130 -6.49 9.04 -14.54
CA PRO A 130 -5.92 10.14 -15.29
C PRO A 130 -4.45 10.41 -14.97
N GLN A 131 -4.03 10.26 -13.70
CA GLN A 131 -2.64 10.46 -13.29
C GLN A 131 -1.66 9.44 -13.86
N ASP A 132 -2.14 8.28 -14.31
CA ASP A 132 -1.33 7.22 -14.91
C ASP A 132 -1.04 7.46 -16.40
N LYS A 133 -1.65 8.49 -16.97
CA LYS A 133 -1.66 8.80 -18.42
C LYS A 133 -0.91 10.11 -18.75
N PRO A 134 -0.41 10.20 -19.97
CA PRO A 134 -0.33 9.20 -21.02
C PRO A 134 0.87 8.25 -20.86
N GLU A 135 0.87 7.16 -21.64
CA GLU A 135 2.06 6.35 -21.87
C GLU A 135 3.10 7.18 -22.64
N HIS A 136 4.35 7.16 -22.17
CA HIS A 136 5.44 7.92 -22.79
C HIS A 136 6.78 7.22 -22.55
N LYS A 137 7.79 7.59 -23.34
CA LYS A 137 9.15 7.05 -23.21
C LYS A 137 9.96 7.88 -22.23
N VAL A 138 10.69 7.21 -21.35
CA VAL A 138 11.63 7.81 -20.40
C VAL A 138 12.97 7.11 -20.51
N ALA A 139 14.05 7.87 -20.64
CA ALA A 139 15.42 7.37 -20.60
C ALA A 139 16.00 7.62 -19.21
N LEU A 140 16.53 6.56 -18.58
CA LEU A 140 17.19 6.65 -17.28
C LEU A 140 18.66 6.22 -17.41
N PRO A 141 19.58 6.84 -16.66
CA PRO A 141 20.93 6.33 -16.48
C PRO A 141 20.91 5.01 -15.71
N THR A 142 22.05 4.33 -15.60
CA THR A 142 22.19 3.21 -14.66
C THR A 142 22.03 3.72 -13.24
N TYR A 143 21.27 2.98 -12.44
CA TYR A 143 21.07 3.20 -11.02
C TYR A 143 21.03 1.87 -10.27
N TYR A 144 21.06 1.94 -8.96
CA TYR A 144 20.97 0.80 -8.07
C TYR A 144 19.78 0.97 -7.16
N LEU A 145 19.01 -0.10 -6.96
CA LEU A 145 17.79 -0.12 -6.15
C LEU A 145 17.93 -1.19 -5.08
N ASP A 146 17.52 -0.91 -3.86
CA ASP A 146 17.44 -1.95 -2.83
C ASP A 146 16.63 -3.14 -3.34
N LYS A 147 17.16 -4.34 -3.16
CA LYS A 147 16.53 -5.57 -3.58
C LYS A 147 15.16 -5.75 -2.91
N TYR A 148 15.07 -5.34 -1.66
CA TYR A 148 13.89 -5.43 -0.81
C TYR A 148 13.43 -4.06 -0.32
N LEU A 149 12.22 -4.01 0.21
CA LEU A 149 11.73 -2.89 1.03
C LEU A 149 12.58 -2.78 2.30
N VAL A 150 12.74 -1.58 2.84
CA VAL A 150 13.40 -1.39 4.13
C VAL A 150 12.59 -2.09 5.22
N THR A 151 13.24 -3.01 5.91
CA THR A 151 12.63 -3.84 6.95
C THR A 151 12.62 -3.17 8.32
N ASN A 152 11.76 -3.66 9.22
CA ASN A 152 11.76 -3.24 10.62
C ASN A 152 13.15 -3.40 11.27
N ALA A 153 13.85 -4.51 10.99
CA ALA A 153 15.20 -4.75 11.51
C ALA A 153 16.21 -3.70 11.04
N GLN A 154 16.17 -3.32 9.76
CA GLN A 154 17.03 -2.28 9.22
C GLN A 154 16.70 -0.90 9.80
N TYR A 155 15.39 -0.57 9.89
CA TYR A 155 14.93 0.70 10.43
C TYR A 155 15.23 0.86 11.93
N ALA A 156 15.28 -0.23 12.70
CA ALA A 156 15.66 -0.20 14.11
C ALA A 156 17.07 0.37 14.32
N ARG A 157 18.01 0.05 13.43
CA ARG A 157 19.37 0.63 13.48
C ARG A 157 19.34 2.16 13.37
N PHE A 158 18.49 2.69 12.50
CA PHE A 158 18.31 4.12 12.32
C PHE A 158 17.70 4.78 13.55
N VAL A 159 16.62 4.21 14.08
CA VAL A 159 15.97 4.71 15.30
C VAL A 159 16.95 4.73 16.48
N ALA A 160 17.71 3.65 16.68
CA ALA A 160 18.69 3.54 17.75
C ALA A 160 19.85 4.55 17.60
N ALA A 161 20.36 4.71 16.37
CA ALA A 161 21.49 5.61 16.10
C ALA A 161 21.12 7.09 16.20
N THR A 162 19.89 7.46 15.78
CA THR A 162 19.45 8.85 15.68
C THR A 162 18.54 9.29 16.86
N ARG A 163 18.17 8.36 17.72
CA ARG A 163 17.19 8.55 18.81
C ARG A 163 15.83 9.06 18.30
N ARG A 164 15.49 8.70 17.08
CA ARG A 164 14.20 9.05 16.48
C ARG A 164 13.07 8.28 17.12
N ARG A 165 11.86 8.85 17.04
CA ARG A 165 10.64 8.15 17.46
C ARG A 165 10.44 6.88 16.64
N PRO A 166 10.27 5.70 17.27
CA PRO A 166 9.92 4.48 16.58
C PRO A 166 8.57 4.58 15.87
N PRO A 167 8.33 3.80 14.80
CA PRO A 167 7.00 3.67 14.19
C PRO A 167 5.94 3.32 15.23
N SER A 168 4.72 3.84 15.08
CA SER A 168 3.63 3.61 16.05
C SER A 168 3.17 2.14 16.12
N THR A 169 3.47 1.33 15.11
CA THR A 169 3.27 -0.12 15.13
C THR A 169 4.20 -0.83 16.10
N TRP A 170 5.31 -0.22 16.50
CA TRP A 170 6.23 -0.79 17.47
C TRP A 170 5.77 -0.48 18.89
N LYS A 171 5.00 -1.41 19.47
CA LYS A 171 4.50 -1.26 20.84
C LYS A 171 5.65 -1.08 21.81
N ASP A 172 5.65 0.01 22.55
CA ASP A 172 6.71 0.41 23.49
C ASP A 172 8.12 0.46 22.83
N GLY A 173 8.18 0.78 21.54
CA GLY A 173 9.41 0.85 20.76
C GLY A 173 10.00 -0.51 20.38
N ARG A 174 9.26 -1.61 20.56
CA ARG A 174 9.68 -2.96 20.19
C ARG A 174 9.02 -3.40 18.89
N ILE A 175 9.79 -4.00 18.01
CA ILE A 175 9.27 -4.61 16.78
C ILE A 175 8.33 -5.75 17.19
N PRO A 176 7.12 -5.87 16.59
CA PRO A 176 6.23 -6.98 16.85
C PRO A 176 6.93 -8.33 16.56
N GLN A 177 6.60 -9.34 17.36
CA GLN A 177 7.21 -10.67 17.22
C GLN A 177 6.97 -11.24 15.81
N GLY A 178 8.04 -11.70 15.16
CA GLY A 178 7.99 -12.26 13.81
C GLY A 178 8.05 -11.23 12.67
N GLU A 179 8.06 -9.91 12.97
CA GLU A 179 8.01 -8.86 11.96
C GLU A 179 9.38 -8.20 11.66
N LEU A 180 10.49 -8.78 12.11
CA LEU A 180 11.83 -8.25 11.82
C LEU A 180 12.07 -8.07 10.30
N MET A 181 11.63 -9.04 9.50
CA MET A 181 11.79 -9.08 8.06
C MET A 181 10.59 -8.49 7.30
N SER A 182 9.58 -7.98 7.98
CA SER A 182 8.48 -7.26 7.35
C SER A 182 8.91 -5.82 7.05
N PRO A 183 8.36 -5.18 5.99
CA PRO A 183 8.67 -3.80 5.68
C PRO A 183 8.28 -2.89 6.85
N VAL A 184 9.09 -1.88 7.11
CA VAL A 184 8.72 -0.83 8.06
C VAL A 184 7.55 -0.02 7.51
N THR A 185 6.55 0.20 8.34
CA THR A 185 5.36 1.00 8.05
C THR A 185 5.14 2.07 9.12
N MET A 186 4.09 2.87 9.00
CA MET A 186 3.85 4.03 9.87
C MET A 186 5.01 5.03 9.84
N VAL A 187 5.62 5.20 8.68
CA VAL A 187 6.69 6.15 8.39
C VAL A 187 6.19 7.20 7.39
N THR A 188 6.48 8.46 7.68
CA THR A 188 6.22 9.59 6.79
C THR A 188 7.24 9.62 5.63
N TRP A 189 6.94 10.42 4.60
CA TRP A 189 7.92 10.68 3.54
C TRP A 189 9.24 11.24 4.10
N ASN A 190 9.16 12.16 5.06
CA ASN A 190 10.35 12.73 5.71
C ASN A 190 11.16 11.66 6.46
N ASP A 191 10.47 10.74 7.17
CA ASP A 191 11.13 9.65 7.88
C ASP A 191 11.88 8.72 6.91
N ALA A 192 11.27 8.42 5.77
CA ALA A 192 11.87 7.61 4.71
C ALA A 192 13.08 8.31 4.06
N ALA A 193 12.94 9.61 3.76
CA ALA A 193 14.01 10.42 3.17
C ALA A 193 15.22 10.56 4.12
N ASP A 194 14.95 10.78 5.40
CA ASP A 194 16.00 10.90 6.42
C ASP A 194 16.72 9.58 6.67
N TYR A 195 15.97 8.45 6.67
CA TYR A 195 16.60 7.12 6.70
C TYR A 195 17.51 6.91 5.51
N ALA A 196 17.04 7.20 4.29
CA ALA A 196 17.83 7.04 3.09
C ALA A 196 19.11 7.89 3.12
N ALA A 197 19.01 9.14 3.57
CA ALA A 197 20.16 10.03 3.74
C ALA A 197 21.13 9.50 4.80
N TRP A 198 20.64 8.98 5.93
CA TRP A 198 21.46 8.42 7.00
C TRP A 198 22.33 7.27 6.53
N ILE A 199 21.81 6.36 5.70
CA ILE A 199 22.60 5.26 5.11
C ILE A 199 23.38 5.71 3.86
N GLY A 200 23.33 7.02 3.53
CA GLY A 200 23.99 7.59 2.36
C GLY A 200 23.38 7.20 1.02
N LYS A 201 22.12 6.85 0.99
CA LYS A 201 21.30 6.57 -0.20
C LYS A 201 20.28 7.71 -0.38
N ARG A 202 19.31 7.51 -1.26
CA ARG A 202 18.18 8.39 -1.50
C ARG A 202 16.89 7.59 -1.71
N LEU A 203 15.74 8.24 -1.67
CA LEU A 203 14.52 7.63 -2.17
C LEU A 203 14.64 7.45 -3.71
N PRO A 204 14.04 6.38 -4.26
CA PRO A 204 13.95 6.21 -5.71
C PRO A 204 12.99 7.24 -6.32
N GLY A 205 13.26 7.62 -7.57
CA GLY A 205 12.26 8.29 -8.39
C GLY A 205 11.14 7.32 -8.81
N GLU A 206 9.94 7.85 -9.09
CA GLU A 206 8.83 7.02 -9.54
C GLU A 206 9.15 6.28 -10.86
N ALA A 207 9.85 6.96 -11.79
CA ALA A 207 10.31 6.35 -13.03
C ALA A 207 11.31 5.19 -12.79
N GLU A 208 12.13 5.28 -11.75
CA GLU A 208 13.07 4.23 -11.38
C GLU A 208 12.34 2.98 -10.87
N LEU A 209 11.34 3.15 -9.99
CA LEU A 209 10.52 2.02 -9.52
C LEU A 209 9.74 1.38 -10.66
N GLU A 210 9.12 2.19 -11.52
CA GLU A 210 8.37 1.67 -12.66
C GLU A 210 9.27 0.89 -13.62
N LYS A 211 10.43 1.42 -13.99
CA LYS A 211 11.40 0.72 -14.84
C LYS A 211 11.89 -0.58 -14.19
N ALA A 212 12.20 -0.56 -12.89
CA ALA A 212 12.68 -1.73 -12.17
C ALA A 212 11.66 -2.89 -12.18
N GLY A 213 10.37 -2.56 -12.19
CA GLY A 213 9.28 -3.53 -12.28
C GLY A 213 8.95 -3.95 -13.70
N ARG A 214 8.78 -2.98 -14.60
CA ARG A 214 8.29 -3.19 -15.98
C ARG A 214 9.36 -3.70 -16.95
N GLY A 215 10.64 -3.51 -16.63
CA GLY A 215 11.68 -3.75 -17.60
C GLY A 215 11.59 -2.80 -18.80
N THR A 216 11.84 -3.33 -19.99
CA THR A 216 11.76 -2.59 -21.26
C THR A 216 10.57 -3.01 -22.13
N ASP A 217 9.82 -4.03 -21.76
CA ASP A 217 8.70 -4.60 -22.51
C ASP A 217 7.31 -4.06 -22.09
N GLY A 218 7.27 -3.15 -21.11
CA GLY A 218 6.05 -2.46 -20.71
C GLY A 218 5.03 -3.33 -19.96
N ARG A 219 5.45 -4.44 -19.34
CA ARG A 219 4.58 -5.34 -18.58
C ARG A 219 3.84 -4.63 -17.45
N ARG A 220 2.66 -5.17 -17.08
CA ARG A 220 1.80 -4.57 -16.06
C ARG A 220 2.20 -4.93 -14.63
N TRP A 221 2.69 -6.14 -14.41
CA TRP A 221 3.22 -6.66 -13.15
C TRP A 221 4.63 -7.18 -13.38
N PRO A 222 5.46 -7.33 -12.34
CA PRO A 222 6.85 -7.78 -12.52
C PRO A 222 7.01 -9.09 -13.30
N TRP A 223 6.01 -9.95 -13.28
CA TRP A 223 5.97 -11.27 -13.96
C TRP A 223 5.23 -11.28 -15.30
N GLY A 224 4.66 -10.15 -15.76
CA GLY A 224 3.97 -10.06 -17.05
C GLY A 224 2.64 -9.30 -17.01
N ASN A 225 1.73 -9.62 -17.96
CA ASN A 225 0.50 -8.86 -18.16
C ASN A 225 -0.74 -9.51 -17.52
N LYS A 226 -0.62 -10.67 -16.92
CA LYS A 226 -1.71 -11.38 -16.25
C LYS A 226 -1.52 -11.29 -14.73
N MET A 227 -2.56 -10.84 -14.04
CA MET A 227 -2.58 -10.83 -12.57
C MET A 227 -2.48 -12.25 -12.03
N ASP A 228 -1.61 -12.45 -11.03
CA ASP A 228 -1.43 -13.73 -10.34
C ASP A 228 -1.34 -13.48 -8.83
N PRO A 229 -2.41 -13.78 -8.06
CA PRO A 229 -2.46 -13.52 -6.63
C PRO A 229 -1.48 -14.36 -5.80
N ALA A 230 -0.87 -15.40 -6.39
CA ALA A 230 0.15 -16.21 -5.74
C ALA A 230 1.54 -15.53 -5.71
N ARG A 231 1.69 -14.36 -6.35
CA ARG A 231 2.96 -13.68 -6.55
C ARG A 231 3.10 -12.37 -5.79
N LEU A 232 2.07 -11.97 -5.03
CA LEU A 232 2.08 -10.71 -4.29
C LEU A 232 1.14 -10.75 -3.09
N ASN A 233 1.38 -9.86 -2.14
CA ASN A 233 0.47 -9.58 -1.04
C ASN A 233 -0.43 -8.39 -1.42
N THR A 234 -1.71 -8.64 -1.66
CA THR A 234 -2.71 -7.63 -2.03
C THR A 234 -4.11 -8.06 -1.62
N TYR A 235 -5.07 -7.19 -1.70
CA TYR A 235 -6.49 -7.44 -1.51
C TYR A 235 -6.81 -8.19 -0.20
N TYR A 236 -6.10 -7.81 0.87
CA TYR A 236 -6.26 -8.40 2.22
C TYR A 236 -6.03 -9.92 2.29
N ASN A 237 -5.36 -10.54 1.30
CA ASN A 237 -5.14 -11.98 1.29
C ASN A 237 -4.29 -12.48 2.48
N VAL A 238 -3.41 -11.64 3.02
CA VAL A 238 -2.65 -11.89 4.26
C VAL A 238 -3.22 -11.10 5.44
N GLY A 239 -3.75 -9.90 5.19
CA GLY A 239 -4.34 -9.03 6.20
C GLY A 239 -3.34 -8.09 6.90
N SER A 240 -2.06 -8.14 6.55
CA SER A 240 -0.98 -7.29 7.05
C SER A 240 0.20 -7.29 6.07
N PRO A 241 1.17 -6.37 6.20
CA PRO A 241 2.46 -6.53 5.53
C PRO A 241 3.11 -7.84 5.93
N ASN A 242 3.82 -8.48 5.01
CA ASN A 242 4.51 -9.73 5.28
C ASN A 242 6.01 -9.63 4.95
N ASN A 243 6.74 -10.69 5.25
CA ASN A 243 8.18 -10.80 5.01
C ASN A 243 8.52 -10.43 3.57
N VAL A 244 9.51 -9.54 3.40
CA VAL A 244 9.97 -9.04 2.09
C VAL A 244 10.53 -10.11 1.14
N MET A 245 10.70 -11.34 1.60
CA MET A 245 11.14 -12.50 0.81
C MET A 245 10.00 -13.50 0.52
N ALA A 246 8.76 -13.17 0.91
CA ALA A 246 7.64 -14.12 0.87
C ALA A 246 7.22 -14.52 -0.55
N TYR A 247 7.44 -13.66 -1.54
CA TYR A 247 7.00 -13.89 -2.93
C TYR A 247 8.16 -13.88 -3.92
N PRO A 248 9.04 -14.90 -3.93
CA PRO A 248 10.19 -14.93 -4.83
C PRO A 248 9.80 -14.99 -6.31
N GLN A 249 8.62 -15.53 -6.63
CA GLN A 249 8.07 -15.55 -7.98
C GLN A 249 7.43 -14.20 -8.41
N GLY A 250 7.29 -13.27 -7.48
CA GLY A 250 6.83 -11.90 -7.69
C GLY A 250 7.96 -10.92 -8.02
N ALA A 251 9.22 -11.36 -7.93
CA ALA A 251 10.36 -10.52 -8.24
C ALA A 251 10.38 -10.08 -9.71
N SER A 252 10.89 -8.88 -9.97
CA SER A 252 11.06 -8.37 -11.33
C SER A 252 12.16 -9.12 -12.09
N ILE A 253 12.25 -8.87 -13.40
CA ILE A 253 13.32 -9.44 -14.24
C ILE A 253 14.73 -9.07 -13.78
N TYR A 254 14.87 -8.02 -13.00
CA TYR A 254 16.12 -7.62 -12.41
C TYR A 254 16.36 -8.24 -11.03
N GLY A 255 15.37 -8.93 -10.46
CA GLY A 255 15.45 -9.54 -9.14
C GLY A 255 15.07 -8.60 -7.98
N VAL A 256 14.32 -7.54 -8.24
CA VAL A 256 13.76 -6.65 -7.20
C VAL A 256 12.42 -7.22 -6.74
N PHE A 257 12.24 -7.37 -5.43
CA PHE A 257 11.05 -7.94 -4.80
C PHE A 257 10.01 -6.87 -4.47
N ASP A 258 8.75 -7.30 -4.30
CA ASP A 258 7.63 -6.47 -3.79
C ASP A 258 7.37 -5.14 -4.54
N LEU A 259 7.76 -5.04 -5.82
CA LEU A 259 7.42 -3.88 -6.63
C LEU A 259 5.91 -3.79 -6.98
N SER A 260 5.16 -4.83 -6.60
CA SER A 260 3.70 -4.89 -6.68
C SER A 260 3.17 -5.52 -5.41
N GLY A 261 2.35 -4.80 -4.66
CA GLY A 261 1.76 -5.24 -3.38
C GLY A 261 2.69 -5.07 -2.18
N ASN A 262 2.36 -5.74 -1.09
CA ASN A 262 2.96 -5.63 0.23
C ASN A 262 2.74 -4.24 0.85
N VAL A 263 3.56 -3.24 0.55
CA VAL A 263 3.34 -1.84 0.94
C VAL A 263 3.54 -0.89 -0.24
N ALA A 264 2.77 0.18 -0.28
CA ALA A 264 2.97 1.25 -1.25
C ALA A 264 4.23 2.05 -0.88
N GLU A 265 5.07 2.32 -1.86
CA GLU A 265 6.42 2.83 -1.66
C GLU A 265 6.52 4.34 -1.89
N TRP A 266 7.02 5.07 -0.90
CA TRP A 266 7.36 6.46 -1.05
C TRP A 266 8.44 6.66 -2.13
N THR A 267 8.18 7.59 -3.06
CA THR A 267 9.16 8.04 -4.06
C THR A 267 9.68 9.44 -3.73
N ALA A 268 10.75 9.85 -4.39
CA ALA A 268 11.27 11.22 -4.28
C ALA A 268 10.33 12.25 -4.91
N ASP A 269 9.48 11.84 -5.87
CA ASP A 269 8.78 12.73 -6.77
C ASP A 269 7.51 13.33 -6.14
N GLU A 270 7.19 14.54 -6.57
CA GLU A 270 5.89 15.15 -6.38
C GLU A 270 4.92 14.67 -7.45
N LEU A 271 3.63 14.59 -7.08
CA LEU A 271 2.60 14.25 -8.05
C LEU A 271 2.38 15.42 -9.03
N LEU A 272 3.03 15.34 -10.16
CA LEU A 272 2.84 16.26 -11.28
C LEU A 272 2.21 15.51 -12.46
N PRO A 273 1.41 16.19 -13.30
CA PRO A 273 0.93 15.58 -14.55
C PRO A 273 2.10 15.12 -15.42
N TYR A 274 1.95 13.97 -16.07
CA TYR A 274 2.89 13.59 -17.11
C TYR A 274 2.86 14.56 -18.29
N ASN A 275 3.97 14.70 -18.98
CA ASN A 275 4.01 15.53 -20.17
C ASN A 275 3.01 15.01 -21.22
N GLY A 276 2.15 15.90 -21.73
CA GLY A 276 1.07 15.54 -22.65
C GLY A 276 -0.21 15.04 -21.99
N ALA A 277 -0.30 15.07 -20.65
CA ALA A 277 -1.54 14.75 -19.95
C ALA A 277 -2.65 15.74 -20.32
N THR A 278 -3.84 15.24 -20.62
CA THR A 278 -5.03 16.05 -20.95
C THR A 278 -5.80 16.47 -19.71
N GLU A 279 -5.61 15.77 -18.61
CA GLU A 279 -6.27 16.03 -17.32
C GLU A 279 -5.22 16.19 -16.22
N SER A 280 -5.46 17.10 -15.29
CA SER A 280 -4.63 17.20 -14.10
C SER A 280 -4.99 16.07 -13.13
N PRO A 281 -4.03 15.29 -12.62
CA PRO A 281 -4.30 14.25 -11.63
C PRO A 281 -4.88 14.82 -10.34
N ILE A 282 -4.63 16.09 -10.07
CA ILE A 282 -5.13 16.79 -8.89
C ILE A 282 -6.38 17.53 -9.29
N ALA A 283 -7.54 16.86 -9.18
CA ALA A 283 -8.83 17.50 -9.40
C ALA A 283 -9.00 18.73 -8.50
N GLN A 284 -9.28 19.85 -9.13
CA GLN A 284 -10.04 21.02 -8.67
C GLN A 284 -10.13 21.19 -7.13
N GLY A 285 -9.12 21.71 -6.50
CA GLY A 285 -9.14 22.07 -5.08
C GLY A 285 -7.84 21.87 -4.29
N ALA A 286 -6.87 21.19 -4.87
CA ALA A 286 -5.58 20.90 -4.23
C ALA A 286 -4.45 21.84 -4.70
N SER A 287 -4.77 22.96 -5.33
CA SER A 287 -3.77 23.97 -5.73
C SER A 287 -2.97 24.44 -4.51
N GLY A 288 -1.67 24.21 -4.55
CA GLY A 288 -0.71 24.54 -3.49
C GLY A 288 -0.42 23.42 -2.49
N ARG A 289 -0.85 22.18 -2.73
CA ARG A 289 -0.54 21.03 -1.88
C ARG A 289 0.42 20.10 -2.61
N ASN A 290 1.62 19.93 -2.04
CA ASN A 290 2.65 19.06 -2.61
C ASN A 290 2.41 17.61 -2.15
N PHE A 291 1.72 16.82 -2.96
CA PHE A 291 1.62 15.39 -2.76
C PHE A 291 2.90 14.71 -3.21
N LYS A 292 3.32 13.68 -2.49
CA LYS A 292 4.37 12.76 -2.90
C LYS A 292 3.76 11.52 -3.56
N VAL A 293 4.41 11.03 -4.59
CA VAL A 293 3.97 9.83 -5.32
C VAL A 293 4.29 8.59 -4.51
N LEU A 294 3.32 7.67 -4.47
CA LEU A 294 3.45 6.32 -3.97
C LEU A 294 3.29 5.32 -5.12
N ARG A 295 4.03 4.22 -5.08
CA ARG A 295 4.04 3.23 -6.15
C ARG A 295 3.88 1.81 -5.62
N GLY A 296 3.45 0.89 -6.51
CA GLY A 296 3.40 -0.54 -6.24
C GLY A 296 2.09 -1.05 -5.62
N GLY A 297 1.26 -0.18 -5.06
CA GLY A 297 0.09 -0.60 -4.29
C GLY A 297 0.46 -1.34 -3.01
N SER A 298 -0.51 -1.89 -2.29
CA SER A 298 -0.28 -2.47 -0.98
C SER A 298 -1.13 -3.72 -0.72
N TRP A 299 -0.93 -4.35 0.44
CA TRP A 299 -1.73 -5.47 0.92
C TRP A 299 -3.23 -5.13 1.06
N LYS A 300 -3.59 -3.85 1.18
CA LYS A 300 -4.98 -3.35 1.22
C LYS A 300 -5.55 -3.03 -0.16
N GLY A 301 -4.69 -2.79 -1.13
CA GLY A 301 -5.07 -2.35 -2.47
C GLY A 301 -5.80 -3.42 -3.27
N ASP A 302 -6.59 -2.99 -4.25
CA ASP A 302 -7.14 -3.90 -5.26
C ASP A 302 -6.05 -4.31 -6.27
N PRO A 303 -6.29 -5.35 -7.08
CA PRO A 303 -5.30 -5.81 -8.05
C PRO A 303 -4.89 -4.78 -9.10
N LEU A 304 -5.71 -3.77 -9.40
CA LEU A 304 -5.36 -2.74 -10.39
C LEU A 304 -4.38 -1.73 -9.81
N SER A 305 -4.54 -1.38 -8.53
CA SER A 305 -3.64 -0.48 -7.80
C SER A 305 -2.21 -1.06 -7.65
N THR A 306 -2.05 -2.38 -7.81
CA THR A 306 -0.74 -3.03 -7.84
C THR A 306 -0.08 -3.08 -9.23
N SER A 307 -0.73 -2.50 -10.26
CA SER A 307 -0.12 -2.37 -11.58
C SER A 307 1.08 -1.44 -11.53
N LEU A 308 2.18 -1.80 -12.18
CA LEU A 308 3.43 -1.04 -12.13
C LEU A 308 3.33 0.39 -12.71
N TYR A 309 2.34 0.67 -13.53
CA TYR A 309 2.06 2.02 -14.04
C TYR A 309 1.22 2.86 -13.08
N HIS A 310 0.54 2.24 -12.09
CA HIS A 310 -0.38 2.95 -11.21
C HIS A 310 0.39 3.91 -10.27
N ARG A 311 -0.13 5.13 -10.19
CA ARG A 311 0.38 6.20 -9.33
C ARG A 311 -0.62 6.47 -8.22
N ASP A 312 -0.25 6.17 -6.99
CA ASP A 312 -0.94 6.66 -5.81
C ASP A 312 -0.20 7.87 -5.23
N TYR A 313 -0.80 8.58 -4.29
CA TYR A 313 -0.20 9.77 -3.71
C TYR A 313 -0.73 10.08 -2.32
N ALA A 314 0.11 10.72 -1.51
CA ALA A 314 -0.28 11.18 -0.19
C ALA A 314 0.48 12.45 0.21
N PHE A 315 0.00 13.13 1.26
CA PHE A 315 0.76 14.19 1.89
C PHE A 315 2.05 13.64 2.51
N PRO A 316 3.18 14.39 2.44
CA PRO A 316 4.46 13.96 3.01
C PRO A 316 4.40 13.64 4.51
N SER A 317 3.42 14.19 5.23
CA SER A 317 3.20 13.96 6.67
C SER A 317 2.34 12.74 6.97
N HIS A 318 1.73 12.10 5.96
CA HIS A 318 0.92 10.91 6.18
C HIS A 318 1.80 9.70 6.47
N ALA A 319 1.36 8.89 7.42
CA ALA A 319 1.96 7.60 7.74
C ALA A 319 0.83 6.59 7.98
N THR A 320 0.91 5.44 7.34
CA THR A 320 -0.10 4.38 7.43
C THR A 320 0.58 3.02 7.59
N ASP A 321 -0.20 2.00 7.95
CA ASP A 321 0.26 0.62 8.07
C ASP A 321 0.46 -0.09 6.71
N PHE A 322 0.30 0.64 5.61
CA PHE A 322 0.50 0.16 4.25
C PHE A 322 1.37 1.08 3.38
N TYR A 323 2.02 2.10 3.96
CA TYR A 323 3.08 2.88 3.33
C TYR A 323 4.43 2.47 3.90
N GLY A 324 5.37 2.18 3.02
CA GLY A 324 6.75 1.88 3.31
C GLY A 324 7.67 2.50 2.27
N PHE A 325 8.89 2.01 2.14
CA PHE A 325 9.84 2.53 1.17
C PHE A 325 11.00 1.57 0.95
N ARG A 326 11.75 1.81 -0.11
CA ARG A 326 13.10 1.29 -0.35
C ARG A 326 14.03 2.43 -0.74
N CYS A 327 15.33 2.17 -0.84
CA CYS A 327 16.29 3.19 -1.22
C CYS A 327 16.91 2.90 -2.59
N ALA A 328 17.41 3.98 -3.21
CA ALA A 328 18.16 3.95 -4.46
C ALA A 328 19.55 4.59 -4.28
N SER A 329 20.47 4.27 -5.19
CA SER A 329 21.79 4.89 -5.27
C SER A 329 22.21 5.07 -6.72
N ASN A 330 22.98 6.11 -7.00
CA ASN A 330 23.55 6.34 -8.32
C ASN A 330 24.92 5.64 -8.51
N VAL A 331 25.45 5.08 -7.44
CA VAL A 331 26.74 4.37 -7.43
C VAL A 331 26.58 2.97 -6.87
N ASP A 332 27.38 2.04 -7.38
CA ASP A 332 27.46 0.70 -6.81
C ASP A 332 28.01 0.79 -5.39
N ARG A 333 27.16 0.48 -4.43
CA ARG A 333 27.54 0.37 -3.03
C ARG A 333 27.59 -1.10 -2.68
N VAL A 334 28.68 -1.75 -3.04
CA VAL A 334 29.05 -2.98 -2.34
C VAL A 334 29.19 -2.58 -0.88
N VAL A 335 28.31 -3.10 -0.03
CA VAL A 335 28.35 -2.87 1.42
C VAL A 335 29.72 -3.31 1.89
N ARG A 336 30.65 -2.36 2.07
CA ARG A 336 31.86 -2.62 2.86
C ARG A 336 31.34 -2.85 4.27
N ALA A 337 31.40 -4.11 4.70
CA ALA A 337 31.17 -4.43 6.10
C ALA A 337 32.04 -3.47 6.92
N GLN A 338 31.41 -2.55 7.62
CA GLN A 338 32.08 -1.77 8.64
C GLN A 338 32.40 -2.75 9.76
N ASN A 339 33.69 -3.05 9.90
CA ASN A 339 34.28 -3.80 11.01
C ASN A 339 33.95 -3.11 12.35
#